data_12868240aa69342de04f08e7d8244cb8
#
_entry.id   12868240aa69342de04f08e7d8244cb8
#
_cell.length_a   1.000
_cell.length_b   1.000
_cell.length_c   1.000
_cell.angle_alpha   90.00
_cell.angle_beta   90.00
_cell.angle_gamma   90.00
#
_symmetry.space_group_name_H-M   'P 1'
#
loop_
_entity.id
_entity.type
_entity.pdbx_description
1 polymer ?
#
loop_
_entity_poly.entity_id
_entity_poly.type
_entity_poly.pdbx_seq_one_letter_code
_entity_poly.pdbx_strand_id
1 'polypeptide(L)'
;MIKLAKPNISEAAIKKVGEVLRSGNLIQGEYVQQFEQDLAEYLGVKNVIVVSSGTAALHLSLLALGVGPGDEVIVPAFSFPATANVVEAVGATTVFVD
;
A
#
# COMPACT_ATOMS: atom_id res chain seq x y z
N MET A 1 -4.50 30.00 -5.97
CA MET A 1 -4.35 29.06 -4.84
C MET A 1 -3.13 28.19 -5.09
N ILE A 2 -2.18 28.14 -4.17
CA ILE A 2 -1.00 27.28 -4.26
C ILE A 2 -1.43 25.87 -3.81
N LYS A 3 -1.30 24.87 -4.70
CA LYS A 3 -1.63 23.46 -4.36
C LYS A 3 -0.45 22.84 -3.62
N LEU A 4 -0.71 22.14 -2.54
CA LEU A 4 0.30 21.46 -1.74
C LEU A 4 0.98 20.34 -2.53
N ALA A 5 0.21 19.63 -3.37
CA ALA A 5 0.70 18.58 -4.27
C ALA A 5 -0.11 18.57 -5.57
N LYS A 6 0.55 18.22 -6.65
CA LYS A 6 -0.07 17.94 -7.94
C LYS A 6 0.52 16.64 -8.49
N PRO A 7 -0.28 15.57 -8.62
CA PRO A 7 0.19 14.33 -9.23
C PRO A 7 0.60 14.57 -10.68
N ASN A 8 1.72 13.97 -11.09
CA ASN A 8 2.15 13.93 -12.48
C ASN A 8 1.73 12.57 -13.07
N ILE A 9 0.68 12.58 -13.88
CA ILE A 9 0.14 11.36 -14.51
C ILE A 9 0.44 11.46 -16.00
N SER A 10 1.15 10.46 -16.54
CA SER A 10 1.50 10.42 -17.95
C SER A 10 0.29 10.07 -18.83
N GLU A 11 0.30 10.53 -20.08
CA GLU A 11 -0.71 10.16 -21.07
C GLU A 11 -0.79 8.64 -21.31
N ALA A 12 0.35 7.96 -21.22
CA ALA A 12 0.39 6.49 -21.31
C ALA A 12 -0.39 5.82 -20.16
N ALA A 13 -0.27 6.36 -18.93
CA ALA A 13 -1.05 5.86 -17.79
C ALA A 13 -2.55 6.12 -17.98
N ILE A 14 -2.92 7.31 -18.43
CA ILE A 14 -4.33 7.66 -18.73
C ILE A 14 -4.93 6.70 -19.77
N LYS A 15 -4.17 6.41 -20.84
CA LYS A 15 -4.59 5.46 -21.87
C LYS A 15 -4.82 4.05 -21.30
N LYS A 16 -3.87 3.53 -20.54
CA LYS A 16 -3.98 2.20 -19.92
C LYS A 16 -5.18 2.10 -18.97
N VAL A 17 -5.39 3.11 -18.12
CA VAL A 17 -6.58 3.17 -17.25
C VAL A 17 -7.87 3.17 -18.08
N GLY A 18 -7.90 3.91 -19.17
CA GLY A 18 -9.04 3.91 -20.09
C GLY A 18 -9.32 2.54 -20.72
N GLU A 19 -8.29 1.77 -21.03
CA GLU A 19 -8.42 0.39 -21.54
C GLU A 19 -9.01 -0.54 -20.47
N VAL A 20 -8.52 -0.46 -19.23
CA VAL A 20 -9.06 -1.23 -18.10
C VAL A 20 -10.52 -0.91 -17.86
N LEU A 21 -10.91 0.35 -17.85
CA LEU A 21 -12.31 0.75 -17.65
C LEU A 21 -13.22 0.21 -18.76
N ARG A 22 -12.78 0.21 -20.03
CA ARG A 22 -13.55 -0.33 -21.15
C ARG A 22 -13.66 -1.85 -21.11
N SER A 23 -12.67 -2.55 -20.53
CA SER A 23 -12.70 -4.01 -20.39
C SER A 23 -13.76 -4.50 -19.39
N GLY A 24 -14.20 -3.64 -18.46
CA GLY A 24 -15.07 -4.00 -17.36
C GLY A 24 -14.39 -4.81 -16.24
N ASN A 25 -13.13 -5.18 -16.38
CA ASN A 25 -12.32 -5.88 -15.37
C ASN A 25 -11.78 -4.90 -14.34
N LEU A 26 -12.61 -4.53 -13.36
CA LEU A 26 -12.26 -3.50 -12.36
C LEU A 26 -11.76 -4.08 -11.03
N ILE A 27 -11.64 -5.40 -10.92
CA ILE A 27 -11.06 -6.10 -9.79
C ILE A 27 -9.62 -6.50 -10.15
N GLN A 28 -9.00 -7.40 -9.41
CA GLN A 28 -7.69 -7.93 -9.75
C GLN A 28 -7.69 -8.56 -11.16
N GLY A 29 -6.77 -8.11 -12.00
CA GLY A 29 -6.67 -8.52 -13.37
C GLY A 29 -5.24 -8.53 -13.89
N GLU A 30 -5.10 -8.67 -15.20
CA GLU A 30 -3.82 -8.81 -15.89
C GLU A 30 -2.82 -7.67 -15.56
N TYR A 31 -3.29 -6.42 -15.45
CA TYR A 31 -2.42 -5.29 -15.10
C TYR A 31 -1.89 -5.36 -13.68
N VAL A 32 -2.66 -5.89 -12.72
CA VAL A 32 -2.20 -6.10 -11.35
C VAL A 32 -1.14 -7.17 -11.32
N GLN A 33 -1.37 -8.31 -11.98
CA GLN A 33 -0.41 -9.40 -12.07
C GLN A 33 0.90 -8.97 -12.72
N GLN A 34 0.83 -8.21 -13.82
CA GLN A 34 2.02 -7.67 -14.47
C GLN A 34 2.79 -6.72 -13.55
N PHE A 35 2.08 -5.84 -12.83
CA PHE A 35 2.72 -4.92 -11.88
C PHE A 35 3.40 -5.67 -10.72
N GLU A 36 2.78 -6.74 -10.20
CA GLU A 36 3.38 -7.59 -9.17
C GLU A 36 4.67 -8.26 -9.68
N GLN A 37 4.67 -8.75 -10.92
CA GLN A 37 5.84 -9.36 -11.56
C GLN A 37 6.95 -8.35 -11.78
N ASP A 38 6.65 -7.21 -12.41
CA ASP A 38 7.62 -6.14 -12.69
C ASP A 38 8.27 -5.63 -11.39
N LEU A 39 7.47 -5.48 -10.34
CA LEU A 39 7.96 -5.00 -9.05
C LEU A 39 8.79 -6.07 -8.32
N ALA A 40 8.40 -7.34 -8.42
CA ALA A 40 9.18 -8.46 -7.87
C ALA A 40 10.56 -8.55 -8.53
N GLU A 41 10.62 -8.42 -9.86
CA GLU A 41 11.87 -8.38 -10.62
C GLU A 41 12.73 -7.17 -10.23
N TYR A 42 12.15 -5.98 -10.20
CA TYR A 42 12.85 -4.74 -9.83
C TYR A 42 13.45 -4.79 -8.42
N LEU A 43 12.73 -5.36 -7.45
CA LEU A 43 13.18 -5.48 -6.06
C LEU A 43 14.05 -6.71 -5.80
N GLY A 44 14.12 -7.66 -6.72
CA GLY A 44 14.83 -8.92 -6.53
C GLY A 44 14.18 -9.83 -5.48
N VAL A 45 12.86 -9.75 -5.30
CA VAL A 45 12.09 -10.56 -4.36
C VAL A 45 11.23 -11.60 -5.08
N LYS A 46 10.90 -12.67 -4.38
CA LYS A 46 10.17 -13.78 -4.98
C LYS A 46 8.68 -13.47 -5.24
N ASN A 47 8.06 -12.74 -4.32
CA ASN A 47 6.63 -12.47 -4.38
C ASN A 47 6.35 -11.02 -4.03
N VAL A 48 5.42 -10.42 -4.74
CA VAL A 48 4.84 -9.10 -4.45
C VAL A 48 3.32 -9.26 -4.48
N ILE A 49 2.64 -8.61 -3.57
CA ILE A 49 1.18 -8.57 -3.50
C ILE A 49 0.75 -7.11 -3.51
N VAL A 50 -0.01 -6.74 -4.52
CA VAL A 50 -0.58 -5.39 -4.65
C VAL A 50 -1.90 -5.30 -3.90
N VAL A 51 -2.05 -4.23 -3.13
CA VAL A 51 -3.25 -3.94 -2.34
C VAL A 51 -3.78 -2.54 -2.66
N SER A 52 -4.98 -2.21 -2.20
CA SER A 52 -5.70 -1.00 -2.58
C SER A 52 -5.10 0.32 -2.03
N SER A 53 -4.26 0.25 -1.00
CA SER A 53 -3.64 1.44 -0.40
C SER A 53 -2.42 1.07 0.46
N GLY A 54 -1.56 2.06 0.75
CA GLY A 54 -0.46 1.90 1.71
C GLY A 54 -0.95 1.54 3.12
N THR A 55 -2.09 2.06 3.56
CA THR A 55 -2.72 1.69 4.82
C THR A 55 -3.08 0.20 4.85
N ALA A 56 -3.67 -0.32 3.77
CA ALA A 56 -3.97 -1.74 3.65
C ALA A 56 -2.68 -2.60 3.65
N ALA A 57 -1.62 -2.13 2.98
CA ALA A 57 -0.33 -2.81 2.98
C ALA A 57 0.26 -2.93 4.39
N LEU A 58 0.28 -1.83 5.15
CA LEU A 58 0.76 -1.83 6.53
C LEU A 58 -0.07 -2.76 7.41
N HIS A 59 -1.39 -2.66 7.35
CA HIS A 59 -2.31 -3.48 8.14
C HIS A 59 -2.13 -4.98 7.86
N LEU A 60 -2.14 -5.36 6.59
CA LEU A 60 -1.96 -6.76 6.19
C LEU A 60 -0.57 -7.30 6.53
N SER A 61 0.47 -6.46 6.49
CA SER A 61 1.81 -6.85 6.91
C SER A 61 1.87 -7.20 8.40
N LEU A 62 1.25 -6.39 9.27
CA LEU A 62 1.18 -6.69 10.70
C LEU A 62 0.41 -7.97 10.96
N LEU A 63 -0.73 -8.18 10.30
CA LEU A 63 -1.51 -9.42 10.41
C LEU A 63 -0.71 -10.64 9.93
N ALA A 64 0.01 -10.53 8.81
CA ALA A 64 0.82 -11.61 8.26
C ALA A 64 2.00 -11.99 9.16
N LEU A 65 2.53 -11.03 9.93
CA LEU A 65 3.56 -11.26 10.95
C LEU A 65 3.01 -11.79 12.28
N GLY A 66 1.70 -11.87 12.43
CA GLY A 66 1.05 -12.32 13.65
C GLY A 66 1.07 -11.29 14.78
N VAL A 67 1.30 -10.01 14.45
CA VAL A 67 1.29 -8.91 15.44
C VAL A 67 -0.13 -8.69 15.95
N GLY A 68 -0.28 -8.57 17.28
CA GLY A 68 -1.58 -8.43 17.93
C GLY A 68 -1.51 -8.02 19.39
N PRO A 69 -2.54 -8.31 20.17
CA PRO A 69 -2.62 -7.94 21.59
C PRO A 69 -1.41 -8.44 22.39
N GLY A 70 -0.77 -7.53 23.10
CA GLY A 70 0.42 -7.80 23.90
C GLY A 70 1.74 -7.48 23.19
N ASP A 71 1.72 -7.22 21.89
CA ASP A 71 2.88 -6.75 21.14
C ASP A 71 3.01 -5.23 21.16
N GLU A 72 4.23 -4.75 20.96
CA GLU A 72 4.54 -3.34 20.81
C GLU A 72 5.14 -3.11 19.41
N VAL A 73 4.71 -2.03 18.74
CA VAL A 73 5.21 -1.64 17.42
C VAL A 73 5.77 -0.23 17.49
N ILE A 74 7.05 -0.09 17.17
CA ILE A 74 7.73 1.19 17.11
C ILE A 74 7.34 1.91 15.82
N VAL A 75 6.86 3.14 15.96
CA VAL A 75 6.44 3.98 14.83
C VAL A 75 7.03 5.40 14.95
N PRO A 76 7.35 6.08 13.85
CA PRO A 76 7.81 7.47 13.90
C PRO A 76 6.67 8.38 14.35
N ALA A 77 6.96 9.31 15.27
CA ALA A 77 5.99 10.29 15.75
C ALA A 77 5.55 11.26 14.64
N PHE A 78 6.47 11.63 13.75
CA PHE A 78 6.17 12.48 12.59
C PHE A 78 5.93 11.62 11.33
N SER A 79 4.68 11.18 11.15
CA SER A 79 4.26 10.37 10.01
C SER A 79 2.78 10.56 9.71
N PHE A 80 2.29 9.92 8.64
CA PHE A 80 0.86 9.87 8.36
C PHE A 80 0.15 9.02 9.42
N PRO A 81 -1.04 9.43 9.92
CA PRO A 81 -1.72 8.75 11.02
C PRO A 81 -1.98 7.25 10.80
N ALA A 82 -2.07 6.79 9.55
CA ALA A 82 -2.26 5.39 9.24
C ALA A 82 -1.18 4.50 9.86
N THR A 83 0.06 5.00 10.03
CA THR A 83 1.17 4.24 10.62
C THR A 83 0.84 3.77 12.05
N ALA A 84 0.25 4.62 12.88
CA ALA A 84 -0.20 4.25 14.23
C ALA A 84 -1.57 3.54 14.21
N ASN A 85 -2.50 4.01 13.37
CA ASN A 85 -3.85 3.45 13.33
C ASN A 85 -3.89 1.95 12.99
N VAL A 86 -2.98 1.47 12.12
CA VAL A 86 -2.95 0.04 11.78
C VAL A 86 -2.43 -0.83 12.93
N VAL A 87 -1.56 -0.28 13.79
CA VAL A 87 -1.10 -0.96 15.02
C VAL A 87 -2.25 -1.15 15.98
N GLU A 88 -3.02 -0.09 16.24
CA GLU A 88 -4.22 -0.16 17.07
C GLU A 88 -5.28 -1.11 16.47
N ALA A 89 -5.41 -1.10 15.13
CA ALA A 89 -6.38 -1.96 14.45
C ALA A 89 -6.11 -3.46 14.61
N VAL A 90 -4.85 -3.87 14.81
CA VAL A 90 -4.49 -5.27 15.12
C VAL A 90 -4.47 -5.55 16.62
N GLY A 91 -4.77 -4.56 17.47
CA GLY A 91 -4.80 -4.67 18.91
C GLY A 91 -3.44 -4.63 19.62
N ALA A 92 -2.40 -4.24 18.90
CA ALA A 92 -1.06 -4.03 19.45
C ALA A 92 -0.90 -2.61 20.03
N THR A 93 0.16 -2.38 20.78
CA THR A 93 0.47 -1.09 21.40
C THR A 93 1.42 -0.28 20.51
N THR A 94 1.05 0.97 20.23
CA THR A 94 1.90 1.90 19.49
C THR A 94 2.97 2.53 20.38
N VAL A 95 4.24 2.43 20.02
CA VAL A 95 5.36 3.08 20.68
C VAL A 95 5.95 4.14 19.76
N PHE A 96 5.73 5.41 20.09
CA PHE A 96 6.24 6.53 19.28
C PHE A 96 7.72 6.80 19.53
N VAL A 97 8.44 7.04 18.46
CA VAL A 97 9.85 7.48 18.48
C VAL A 97 10.05 8.66 17.53
N ASP A 98 11.06 9.49 17.82
CA ASP A 98 11.45 10.63 16.97
C ASP A 98 12.33 10.17 15.80
#